data_13dd746e5c2cc2eab764a794dd114a5a
#
_entry.id   13dd746e5c2cc2eab764a794dd114a5a
#
_cell.length_a   1.000
_cell.length_b   1.000
_cell.length_c   1.000
_cell.angle_alpha   90.00
_cell.angle_beta   90.00
_cell.angle_gamma   90.00
#
_symmetry.space_group_name_H-M   'P 1'
#
loop_
_entity.id
_entity.type
_entity.pdbx_description
1 polymer ?
#
loop_
_entity_poly.entity_id
_entity_poly.type
_entity_poly.pdbx_seq_one_letter_code
_entity_poly.pdbx_strand_id
1 'polypeptide(L)'
;NKVSALRGGLGTMLLHSNCISDKQCDSCFFSDECLVQRIMYSKFDIKPAYITTGESVGYILECENHKRNFQKGDLLEFDLILFGKSIIHFSQLLQALFSLGQSGLGANKAHFSISDIQNETGKNILCNGNIIMSNYQPHMLQSYVEHRLTEFPYANELSNVSLIFHSPT
;
A
#
# COMPACT_ATOMS: atom_id res chain seq x y z
N ASN A 1 -9.99 12.72 -1.60
CA ASN A 1 -8.59 12.35 -1.42
C ASN A 1 -8.28 11.08 -2.24
N LYS A 2 -7.24 11.12 -3.09
CA LYS A 2 -6.85 10.02 -3.99
C LYS A 2 -6.40 8.79 -3.21
N VAL A 3 -5.60 8.97 -2.19
CA VAL A 3 -5.08 7.89 -1.34
C VAL A 3 -6.22 7.15 -0.65
N SER A 4 -7.20 7.89 -0.13
CA SER A 4 -8.39 7.28 0.48
C SER A 4 -9.22 6.50 -0.55
N ALA A 5 -9.35 7.00 -1.77
CA ALA A 5 -10.05 6.31 -2.84
C ALA A 5 -9.30 5.03 -3.27
N LEU A 6 -7.97 5.10 -3.44
CA LEU A 6 -7.13 3.93 -3.74
C LEU A 6 -7.22 2.88 -2.63
N ARG A 7 -7.06 3.30 -1.37
CA ARG A 7 -7.14 2.41 -0.21
C ARG A 7 -8.50 1.72 -0.10
N GLY A 8 -9.58 2.49 -0.22
CA GLY A 8 -10.95 1.95 -0.18
C GLY A 8 -11.24 1.02 -1.35
N GLY A 9 -10.82 1.40 -2.57
CA GLY A 9 -10.96 0.58 -3.76
C GLY A 9 -10.17 -0.73 -3.67
N LEU A 10 -8.91 -0.66 -3.23
CA LEU A 10 -8.05 -1.82 -3.01
C LEU A 10 -8.69 -2.79 -2.01
N GLY A 11 -9.15 -2.27 -0.86
CA GLY A 11 -9.84 -3.08 0.15
C GLY A 11 -11.11 -3.74 -0.39
N THR A 12 -11.89 -3.03 -1.21
CA THR A 12 -13.08 -3.58 -1.85
C THR A 12 -12.72 -4.71 -2.81
N MET A 13 -11.69 -4.56 -3.63
CA MET A 13 -11.26 -5.62 -4.56
C MET A 13 -10.70 -6.84 -3.83
N LEU A 14 -9.91 -6.64 -2.78
CA LEU A 14 -9.42 -7.73 -1.92
C LEU A 14 -10.57 -8.51 -1.29
N LEU A 15 -11.58 -7.81 -0.76
CA LEU A 15 -12.78 -8.44 -0.20
C LEU A 15 -13.55 -9.22 -1.27
N HIS A 16 -13.79 -8.61 -2.42
CA HIS A 16 -14.55 -9.25 -3.49
C HIS A 16 -13.88 -10.53 -4.00
N SER A 17 -12.55 -10.54 -4.08
CA SER A 17 -11.81 -11.69 -4.63
C SER A 17 -11.51 -12.79 -3.61
N ASN A 18 -11.51 -12.47 -2.29
CA ASN A 18 -10.99 -13.38 -1.27
C ASN A 18 -11.96 -13.64 -0.11
N CYS A 19 -13.01 -12.84 0.06
CA CYS A 19 -13.95 -13.03 1.15
C CYS A 19 -15.03 -14.04 0.75
N ILE A 20 -15.18 -15.11 1.52
CA ILE A 20 -16.16 -16.17 1.30
C ILE A 20 -17.35 -16.12 2.28
N SER A 21 -17.33 -15.20 3.23
CA SER A 21 -18.26 -15.13 4.36
C SER A 21 -18.98 -13.78 4.47
N ASP A 22 -19.15 -13.06 3.36
CA ASP A 22 -19.82 -11.76 3.31
C ASP A 22 -19.41 -10.78 4.42
N LYS A 23 -18.12 -10.75 4.75
CA LYS A 23 -17.51 -9.93 5.82
C LYS A 23 -17.92 -10.31 7.25
N GLN A 24 -18.53 -11.45 7.45
CA GLN A 24 -18.88 -11.96 8.78
C GLN A 24 -17.65 -12.65 9.41
N CYS A 25 -16.63 -11.86 9.74
CA CYS A 25 -15.32 -12.36 10.18
C CYS A 25 -15.41 -13.13 11.51
N ASP A 26 -16.25 -12.72 12.44
CA ASP A 26 -16.40 -13.33 13.77
C ASP A 26 -16.92 -14.77 13.70
N SER A 27 -17.70 -15.11 12.68
CA SER A 27 -18.23 -16.45 12.45
C SER A 27 -17.52 -17.18 11.30
N CYS A 28 -16.49 -16.60 10.71
CA CYS A 28 -15.79 -17.17 9.58
C CYS A 28 -14.80 -18.25 10.02
N PHE A 29 -14.99 -19.47 9.54
CA PHE A 29 -14.10 -20.60 9.84
C PHE A 29 -12.66 -20.37 9.38
N PHE A 30 -12.46 -19.51 8.35
CA PHE A 30 -11.15 -19.22 7.77
C PHE A 30 -10.57 -17.88 8.23
N SER A 31 -11.09 -17.28 9.31
CA SER A 31 -10.66 -15.94 9.77
C SER A 31 -9.14 -15.84 9.99
N ASP A 32 -8.53 -16.84 10.60
CA ASP A 32 -7.11 -16.83 10.98
C ASP A 32 -6.17 -16.91 9.75
N GLU A 33 -6.63 -17.59 8.70
CA GLU A 33 -5.89 -17.75 7.45
C GLU A 33 -6.32 -16.75 6.37
N CYS A 34 -7.30 -15.90 6.67
CA CYS A 34 -7.88 -14.98 5.72
C CYS A 34 -6.87 -13.93 5.26
N LEU A 35 -6.63 -13.87 3.94
CA LEU A 35 -5.74 -12.89 3.32
C LEU A 35 -6.19 -11.46 3.61
N VAL A 36 -7.51 -11.20 3.57
CA VAL A 36 -8.05 -9.86 3.84
C VAL A 36 -7.76 -9.45 5.28
N GLN A 37 -7.92 -10.36 6.25
CA GLN A 37 -7.58 -10.12 7.65
C GLN A 37 -6.09 -9.80 7.79
N ARG A 38 -5.23 -10.57 7.14
CA ARG A 38 -3.77 -10.36 7.21
C ARG A 38 -3.30 -9.05 6.62
N ILE A 39 -3.96 -8.56 5.56
CA ILE A 39 -3.58 -7.31 4.89
C ILE A 39 -4.27 -6.10 5.50
N MET A 40 -5.59 -6.19 5.73
CA MET A 40 -6.41 -5.03 6.09
C MET A 40 -6.61 -4.87 7.59
N TYR A 41 -6.55 -5.98 8.34
CA TYR A 41 -6.88 -6.04 9.77
C TYR A 41 -5.82 -6.85 10.53
N SER A 42 -4.53 -6.63 10.21
CA SER A 42 -3.43 -7.33 10.88
C SER A 42 -3.44 -7.05 12.36
N LYS A 43 -3.49 -8.10 13.16
CA LYS A 43 -3.39 -8.01 14.62
C LYS A 43 -1.91 -7.88 15.01
N PHE A 44 -1.65 -7.05 16.01
CA PHE A 44 -0.32 -6.97 16.61
C PHE A 44 -0.06 -8.19 17.50
N ASP A 45 1.08 -8.83 17.34
CA ASP A 45 1.53 -9.87 18.26
C ASP A 45 1.80 -9.26 19.65
N ILE A 46 2.36 -8.05 19.68
CA ILE A 46 2.53 -7.22 20.88
C ILE A 46 1.94 -5.85 20.56
N LYS A 47 0.82 -5.51 21.19
CA LYS A 47 0.15 -4.22 20.99
C LYS A 47 0.94 -3.10 21.65
N PRO A 48 1.43 -2.09 20.90
CA PRO A 48 2.07 -0.92 21.48
C PRO A 48 1.11 -0.13 22.38
N ALA A 49 1.61 0.41 23.48
CA ALA A 49 0.79 1.12 24.48
C ALA A 49 0.09 2.37 23.92
N TYR A 50 0.63 2.98 22.88
CA TYR A 50 0.08 4.19 22.25
C TYR A 50 -1.01 3.90 21.20
N ILE A 51 -1.29 2.64 20.89
CA ILE A 51 -2.33 2.25 19.93
C ILE A 51 -3.60 1.85 20.67
N THR A 52 -4.70 2.50 20.36
CA THR A 52 -6.03 2.23 20.96
C THR A 52 -6.69 1.00 20.36
N THR A 53 -6.56 0.80 19.04
CA THR A 53 -7.08 -0.39 18.35
C THR A 53 -6.04 -1.51 18.35
N GLY A 54 -6.46 -2.76 18.31
CA GLY A 54 -5.56 -3.93 18.23
C GLY A 54 -5.18 -4.33 16.81
N GLU A 55 -5.53 -3.50 15.81
CA GLU A 55 -5.41 -3.84 14.39
C GLU A 55 -4.58 -2.79 13.66
N SER A 56 -3.89 -3.23 12.62
CA SER A 56 -3.10 -2.38 11.72
C SER A 56 -3.33 -2.80 10.29
N VAL A 57 -3.02 -1.93 9.36
CA VAL A 57 -2.94 -2.27 7.93
C VAL A 57 -1.50 -2.68 7.64
N GLY A 58 -1.33 -3.75 6.89
CA GLY A 58 0.01 -4.25 6.53
C GLY A 58 0.66 -3.48 5.37
N TYR A 59 0.15 -2.30 5.01
CA TYR A 59 0.68 -1.48 3.93
C TYR A 59 0.44 0.01 4.17
N ILE A 60 1.27 0.83 3.54
CA ILE A 60 1.10 2.28 3.45
C ILE A 60 0.96 2.65 1.98
N LEU A 61 0.05 3.57 1.68
CA LEU A 61 -0.10 4.22 0.38
C LEU A 61 0.32 5.68 0.51
N GLU A 62 1.31 6.08 -0.26
CA GLU A 62 1.79 7.45 -0.33
C GLU A 62 1.63 8.00 -1.74
N CYS A 63 1.26 9.27 -1.88
CA CYS A 63 1.09 9.91 -3.17
C CYS A 63 1.40 11.40 -3.03
N GLU A 64 2.54 11.80 -3.55
CA GLU A 64 2.98 13.20 -3.53
C GLU A 64 2.27 14.08 -4.55
N ASN A 65 1.58 13.49 -5.51
CA ASN A 65 0.87 14.22 -6.55
C ASN A 65 -0.31 15.02 -5.96
N HIS A 66 -0.27 16.34 -6.08
CA HIS A 66 -1.32 17.24 -5.59
C HIS A 66 -2.44 17.52 -6.60
N LYS A 67 -2.37 16.96 -7.82
CA LYS A 67 -3.40 17.11 -8.86
C LYS A 67 -4.74 16.55 -8.38
N ARG A 68 -5.80 17.35 -8.44
CA ARG A 68 -7.16 16.97 -7.99
C ARG A 68 -8.02 16.37 -9.10
N ASN A 69 -7.84 16.84 -10.32
CA ASN A 69 -8.62 16.42 -11.48
C ASN A 69 -7.70 15.73 -12.48
N PHE A 70 -8.08 14.55 -12.93
CA PHE A 70 -7.35 13.76 -13.90
C PHE A 70 -8.15 13.67 -15.20
N GLN A 71 -7.47 13.81 -16.31
CA GLN A 71 -8.01 13.63 -17.66
C GLN A 71 -7.52 12.30 -18.24
N LYS A 72 -8.12 11.88 -19.34
CA LYS A 72 -7.65 10.69 -20.06
C LYS A 72 -6.20 10.88 -20.51
N GLY A 73 -5.34 9.94 -20.16
CA GLY A 73 -3.90 9.96 -20.44
C GLY A 73 -3.04 10.56 -19.33
N ASP A 74 -3.63 11.13 -18.28
CA ASP A 74 -2.87 11.56 -17.12
C ASP A 74 -2.29 10.38 -16.34
N LEU A 75 -1.09 10.57 -15.79
CA LEU A 75 -0.44 9.63 -14.91
C LEU A 75 -0.74 9.93 -13.44
N LEU A 76 -1.03 8.89 -12.69
CA LEU A 76 -1.10 8.91 -11.24
C LEU A 76 0.00 7.99 -10.69
N GLU A 77 0.97 8.57 -10.02
CA GLU A 77 2.04 7.85 -9.34
C GLU A 77 1.77 7.80 -7.85
N PHE A 78 2.05 6.67 -7.24
CA PHE A 78 1.95 6.46 -5.80
C PHE A 78 2.84 5.32 -5.37
N ASP A 79 3.27 5.37 -4.11
CA ASP A 79 4.06 4.32 -3.48
C ASP A 79 3.16 3.39 -2.67
N LEU A 80 3.42 2.10 -2.79
CA LEU A 80 2.82 1.06 -1.99
C LEU A 80 3.91 0.37 -1.16
N ILE A 81 3.98 0.72 0.10
CA ILE A 81 4.96 0.16 1.04
C ILE A 81 4.30 -1.00 1.78
N LEU A 82 4.89 -2.19 1.66
CA LEU A 82 4.41 -3.40 2.33
C LEU A 82 5.32 -3.76 3.49
N PHE A 83 4.73 -4.20 4.61
CA PHE A 83 5.49 -4.61 5.78
C PHE A 83 4.87 -5.82 6.49
N GLY A 84 5.70 -6.51 7.26
CA GLY A 84 5.29 -7.69 8.01
C GLY A 84 4.74 -8.80 7.11
N LYS A 85 3.64 -9.40 7.53
CA LYS A 85 3.00 -10.51 6.80
C LYS A 85 2.41 -10.10 5.44
N SER A 86 2.23 -8.82 5.18
CA SER A 86 1.67 -8.35 3.89
C SER A 86 2.66 -8.44 2.74
N ILE A 87 3.96 -8.51 3.02
CA ILE A 87 5.01 -8.60 2.00
C ILE A 87 4.80 -9.82 1.09
N ILE A 88 4.45 -10.98 1.65
CA ILE A 88 4.25 -12.20 0.87
C ILE A 88 2.99 -12.16 -0.02
N HIS A 89 2.11 -11.19 0.20
CA HIS A 89 0.84 -11.03 -0.52
C HIS A 89 0.89 -9.98 -1.64
N PHE A 90 2.09 -9.60 -2.08
CA PHE A 90 2.28 -8.62 -3.16
C PHE A 90 1.48 -8.98 -4.42
N SER A 91 1.51 -10.24 -4.85
CA SER A 91 0.80 -10.68 -6.06
C SER A 91 -0.72 -10.50 -5.96
N GLN A 92 -1.30 -10.75 -4.78
CA GLN A 92 -2.74 -10.57 -4.55
C GLN A 92 -3.13 -9.09 -4.50
N LEU A 93 -2.26 -8.25 -3.91
CA LEU A 93 -2.42 -6.80 -3.91
C LEU A 93 -2.35 -6.24 -5.34
N LEU A 94 -1.39 -6.72 -6.13
CA LEU A 94 -1.25 -6.36 -7.53
C LEU A 94 -2.49 -6.76 -8.34
N GLN A 95 -2.99 -7.98 -8.16
CA GLN A 95 -4.24 -8.43 -8.79
C GLN A 95 -5.43 -7.55 -8.39
N ALA A 96 -5.53 -7.17 -7.11
CA ALA A 96 -6.58 -6.28 -6.64
C ALA A 96 -6.48 -4.88 -7.28
N LEU A 97 -5.28 -4.35 -7.50
CA LEU A 97 -5.06 -3.09 -8.20
C LEU A 97 -5.45 -3.17 -9.68
N PHE A 98 -5.14 -4.25 -10.38
CA PHE A 98 -5.60 -4.48 -11.75
C PHE A 98 -7.13 -4.55 -11.81
N SER A 99 -7.76 -5.28 -10.91
CA SER A 99 -9.22 -5.38 -10.82
C SER A 99 -9.86 -4.03 -10.51
N LEU A 100 -9.24 -3.22 -9.66
CA LEU A 100 -9.67 -1.85 -9.37
C LEU A 100 -9.61 -0.96 -10.61
N GLY A 101 -8.53 -1.08 -11.40
CA GLY A 101 -8.40 -0.36 -12.66
C GLY A 101 -9.53 -0.67 -13.64
N GLN A 102 -9.94 -1.94 -13.71
CA GLN A 102 -11.05 -2.39 -14.54
C GLN A 102 -12.41 -1.98 -13.98
N SER A 103 -12.59 -2.01 -12.65
CA SER A 103 -13.84 -1.63 -11.99
C SER A 103 -14.06 -0.12 -11.91
N GLY A 104 -12.96 0.64 -11.99
CA GLY A 104 -12.93 2.09 -11.89
C GLY A 104 -12.79 2.63 -10.47
N LEU A 105 -12.03 3.71 -10.35
CA LEU A 105 -11.69 4.39 -9.11
C LEU A 105 -12.63 5.56 -8.81
N GLY A 106 -13.00 5.70 -7.56
CA GLY A 106 -13.78 6.82 -7.06
C GLY A 106 -15.26 6.81 -7.48
N ALA A 107 -15.97 7.90 -7.19
CA ALA A 107 -17.40 8.02 -7.45
C ALA A 107 -17.72 7.96 -8.96
N ASN A 108 -16.85 8.50 -9.80
CA ASN A 108 -17.02 8.54 -11.24
C ASN A 108 -16.57 7.26 -11.96
N LYS A 109 -16.14 6.24 -11.22
CA LYS A 109 -15.67 4.98 -11.79
C LYS A 109 -14.60 5.19 -12.88
N ALA A 110 -13.61 6.04 -12.61
CA ALA A 110 -12.54 6.32 -13.56
C ALA A 110 -11.67 5.06 -13.76
N HIS A 111 -11.70 4.49 -14.95
CA HIS A 111 -10.88 3.34 -15.31
C HIS A 111 -9.43 3.75 -15.49
N PHE A 112 -8.52 2.88 -15.09
CA PHE A 112 -7.09 3.07 -15.29
C PHE A 112 -6.40 1.74 -15.61
N SER A 113 -5.20 1.82 -16.17
CA SER A 113 -4.30 0.69 -16.36
C SER A 113 -3.00 0.95 -15.61
N ILE A 114 -2.39 -0.10 -15.08
CA ILE A 114 -1.06 -0.02 -14.49
C ILE A 114 -0.07 -0.18 -15.63
N SER A 115 0.73 0.86 -15.89
CA SER A 115 1.74 0.85 -16.94
C SER A 115 3.06 0.27 -16.47
N ASP A 116 3.43 0.59 -15.23
CA ASP A 116 4.76 0.33 -14.69
C ASP A 116 4.71 0.15 -13.17
N ILE A 117 5.56 -0.69 -12.64
CA ILE A 117 5.80 -0.84 -11.20
C ILE A 117 7.30 -1.00 -11.02
N GLN A 118 7.88 -0.18 -10.16
CA GLN A 118 9.30 -0.20 -9.85
C GLN A 118 9.50 -0.48 -8.36
N ASN A 119 10.64 -1.07 -8.02
CA ASN A 119 11.09 -1.14 -6.64
C ASN A 119 11.79 0.16 -6.23
N GLU A 120 12.20 0.28 -4.97
CA GLU A 120 12.87 1.47 -4.41
C GLU A 120 14.20 1.82 -5.10
N THR A 121 14.81 0.89 -5.83
CA THR A 121 16.03 1.14 -6.63
C THR A 121 15.74 1.48 -8.09
N GLY A 122 14.47 1.67 -8.47
CA GLY A 122 14.04 1.97 -9.85
C GLY A 122 14.05 0.77 -10.79
N LYS A 123 14.22 -0.47 -10.30
CA LYS A 123 14.13 -1.66 -11.15
C LYS A 123 12.68 -2.04 -11.38
N ASN A 124 12.35 -2.32 -12.63
CA ASN A 124 10.99 -2.67 -13.00
C ASN A 124 10.57 -4.04 -12.44
N ILE A 125 9.48 -4.05 -11.68
CA ILE A 125 8.76 -5.27 -11.26
C ILE A 125 7.69 -5.60 -12.30
N LEU A 126 7.02 -4.59 -12.85
CA LEU A 126 6.10 -4.71 -13.99
C LEU A 126 6.56 -3.78 -15.09
N CYS A 127 6.72 -4.32 -16.29
CA CYS A 127 7.05 -3.54 -17.48
C CYS A 127 6.44 -4.22 -18.71
N ASN A 128 5.74 -3.45 -19.55
CA ASN A 128 5.11 -3.94 -20.78
C ASN A 128 4.26 -5.22 -20.57
N GLY A 129 3.52 -5.28 -19.46
CA GLY A 129 2.66 -6.41 -19.11
C GLY A 129 3.39 -7.65 -18.56
N ASN A 130 4.72 -7.62 -18.45
CA ASN A 130 5.52 -8.70 -17.89
C ASN A 130 5.89 -8.42 -16.43
N ILE A 131 5.71 -9.42 -15.57
CA ILE A 131 6.07 -9.34 -14.16
C ILE A 131 7.44 -9.97 -13.95
N ILE A 132 8.37 -9.21 -13.37
CA ILE A 132 9.75 -9.61 -13.08
C ILE A 132 9.89 -9.75 -11.56
N MET A 133 9.44 -10.90 -11.04
CA MET A 133 9.42 -11.13 -9.58
C MET A 133 10.80 -11.13 -8.93
N SER A 134 11.87 -11.40 -9.68
CA SER A 134 13.24 -11.28 -9.16
C SER A 134 13.63 -9.89 -8.70
N ASN A 135 12.92 -8.86 -9.16
CA ASN A 135 13.14 -7.48 -8.75
C ASN A 135 12.27 -7.09 -7.53
N TYR A 136 11.34 -7.94 -7.12
CA TYR A 136 10.61 -7.78 -5.86
C TYR A 136 11.41 -8.45 -4.73
N GLN A 137 12.22 -7.65 -4.04
CA GLN A 137 13.09 -8.13 -2.97
C GLN A 137 12.75 -7.38 -1.67
N PRO A 138 12.16 -8.06 -0.68
CA PRO A 138 11.91 -7.44 0.60
C PRO A 138 13.21 -7.21 1.36
N HIS A 139 13.28 -6.10 2.07
CA HIS A 139 14.41 -5.74 2.91
C HIS A 139 14.10 -5.97 4.38
N MET A 140 15.13 -6.29 5.16
CA MET A 140 15.04 -6.23 6.61
C MET A 140 14.92 -4.76 7.04
N LEU A 141 14.05 -4.48 8.02
CA LEU A 141 13.86 -3.12 8.52
C LEU A 141 15.18 -2.45 8.93
N GLN A 142 16.06 -3.19 9.56
CA GLN A 142 17.37 -2.67 9.95
C GLN A 142 18.18 -2.20 8.73
N SER A 143 18.30 -3.02 7.70
CA SER A 143 19.04 -2.67 6.47
C SER A 143 18.40 -1.48 5.75
N TYR A 144 17.07 -1.40 5.74
CA TYR A 144 16.35 -0.25 5.19
C TYR A 144 16.66 1.04 5.95
N VAL A 145 16.62 1.00 7.28
CA VAL A 145 16.92 2.15 8.14
C VAL A 145 18.38 2.59 7.96
N GLU A 146 19.33 1.65 7.96
CA GLU A 146 20.74 1.94 7.73
C GLU A 146 20.96 2.64 6.38
N HIS A 147 20.33 2.12 5.30
CA HIS A 147 20.41 2.74 3.98
C HIS A 147 19.83 4.16 3.99
N ARG A 148 18.65 4.36 4.56
CA ARG A 148 18.00 5.67 4.64
C ARG A 148 18.84 6.68 5.43
N LEU A 149 19.47 6.25 6.52
CA LEU A 149 20.35 7.12 7.31
C LEU A 149 21.60 7.57 6.54
N THR A 150 22.09 6.76 5.58
CA THR A 150 23.22 7.17 4.73
C THR A 150 22.83 8.20 3.67
N GLU A 151 21.57 8.24 3.27
CA GLU A 151 21.06 9.23 2.31
C GLU A 151 20.83 10.61 2.93
N PHE A 152 20.66 10.69 4.25
CA PHE A 152 20.51 11.97 4.93
C PHE A 152 21.88 12.56 5.24
N PRO A 153 22.25 13.71 4.65
CA PRO A 153 23.44 14.42 5.08
C PRO A 153 23.26 14.78 6.57
N TYR A 154 24.18 14.34 7.40
CA TYR A 154 24.23 14.80 8.79
C TYR A 154 24.39 16.32 8.80
N ALA A 155 23.30 17.03 9.01
CA ALA A 155 23.36 18.45 9.34
C ALA A 155 23.88 18.53 10.79
N ASN A 156 25.13 18.88 10.95
CA ASN A 156 25.81 18.94 12.24
C ASN A 156 25.24 19.98 13.21
N GLU A 157 24.27 20.81 12.79
CA GLU A 157 23.61 21.81 13.63
C GLU A 157 22.14 21.98 13.20
N LEU A 158 21.26 21.11 13.63
CA LEU A 158 19.82 21.38 13.57
C LEU A 158 19.41 22.14 14.84
N SER A 159 19.42 23.48 14.79
CA SER A 159 18.90 24.31 15.86
C SER A 159 17.36 24.33 15.93
N ASN A 160 16.68 24.04 14.80
CA ASN A 160 15.22 24.00 14.69
C ASN A 160 14.78 22.92 13.71
N VAL A 161 13.72 22.19 14.04
CA VAL A 161 13.04 21.23 13.16
C VAL A 161 11.63 21.74 12.94
N SER A 162 11.24 21.91 11.68
CA SER A 162 9.86 22.22 11.30
C SER A 162 9.19 20.98 10.76
N LEU A 163 8.05 20.58 11.34
CA LEU A 163 7.21 19.51 10.84
C LEU A 163 6.05 20.10 10.03
N ILE A 164 5.97 19.73 8.76
CA ILE A 164 4.91 20.16 7.87
C ILE A 164 4.02 18.96 7.58
N PHE A 165 2.75 19.04 7.96
CA PHE A 165 1.78 18.01 7.66
C PHE A 165 1.06 18.36 6.35
N HIS A 166 1.25 17.54 5.33
CA HIS A 166 0.64 17.71 4.01
C HIS A 166 -0.72 17.02 3.86
N SER A 167 -1.11 16.17 4.80
CA SER A 167 -2.42 15.53 4.80
C SER A 167 -3.45 16.40 5.51
N PRO A 168 -4.64 16.60 4.94
CA PRO A 168 -5.74 17.16 5.70
C PRO A 168 -6.11 16.19 6.82
N THR A 169 -6.13 16.68 8.01
CA THR A 169 -6.68 16.02 9.20
C THR A 169 -8.17 15.76 9.04
#